data_30a0e752d65bf45f74ce45a3f92480f6
#
_entry.id   30a0e752d65bf45f74ce45a3f92480f6
#
_cell.length_a   1.000
_cell.length_b   1.000
_cell.length_c   1.000
_cell.angle_alpha   90.00
_cell.angle_beta   90.00
_cell.angle_gamma   90.00
#
_symmetry.space_group_name_H-M   'P 1'
#
loop_
_entity.id
_entity.type
_entity.pdbx_description
1 polymer ?
#
loop_
_entity_poly.entity_id
_entity_poly.type
_entity_poly.pdbx_seq_one_letter_code
_entity_poly.pdbx_strand_id
1 'polypeptide(L)'
;MCRLKQKRNALIVIFVGSILAALICSECLILNTTASVPRGLWLKLDTLPKKGDFVQVPIDAFSSTEWVPPEYFRKNMWGKRKPFLKLVAGSHGDTVELGDNGLILINGIPFPNSAPLSHDRAGRPLRAFTLPITLASDEIWLLSESPFGFDSRYLGAAKILKCYKAVPLLTF
;
A
#
# COMPACT_ATOMS: atom_id res chain seq x y z
N MET A 1 -25.87 -2.16 48.57
CA MET A 1 -25.16 -1.08 47.87
C MET A 1 -23.77 -1.50 47.31
N CYS A 2 -22.97 -2.30 48.02
CA CYS A 2 -21.61 -2.70 47.58
C CYS A 2 -21.59 -3.51 46.24
N ARG A 3 -22.45 -4.52 46.10
CA ARG A 3 -22.53 -5.39 44.89
C ARG A 3 -22.89 -4.64 43.60
N LEU A 4 -23.70 -3.60 43.67
CA LEU A 4 -24.07 -2.77 42.51
C LEU A 4 -22.89 -1.88 42.03
N LYS A 5 -22.12 -1.33 42.96
CA LYS A 5 -20.89 -0.56 42.64
C LYS A 5 -19.86 -1.44 41.98
N GLN A 6 -19.67 -2.69 42.47
CA GLN A 6 -18.72 -3.65 41.93
C GLN A 6 -19.09 -4.08 40.50
N LYS A 7 -20.37 -4.36 40.22
CA LYS A 7 -20.85 -4.69 38.86
C LYS A 7 -20.68 -3.51 37.89
N ARG A 8 -20.97 -2.30 38.34
CA ARG A 8 -20.76 -1.10 37.52
C ARG A 8 -19.29 -0.88 37.18
N ASN A 9 -18.40 -1.04 38.12
CA ASN A 9 -16.93 -0.90 37.87
C ASN A 9 -16.41 -2.00 36.93
N ALA A 10 -16.88 -3.23 37.04
CA ALA A 10 -16.55 -4.31 36.12
C ALA A 10 -17.01 -4.02 34.68
N LEU A 11 -18.23 -3.50 34.50
CA LEU A 11 -18.73 -3.08 33.19
C LEU A 11 -17.92 -1.94 32.57
N ILE A 12 -17.50 -0.95 33.37
CA ILE A 12 -16.65 0.14 32.90
C ILE A 12 -15.28 -0.40 32.46
N VAL A 13 -14.66 -1.30 33.22
CA VAL A 13 -13.36 -1.91 32.87
C VAL A 13 -13.47 -2.71 31.57
N ILE A 14 -14.53 -3.52 31.41
CA ILE A 14 -14.77 -4.28 30.17
C ILE A 14 -14.97 -3.32 28.98
N PHE A 15 -15.75 -2.28 29.14
CA PHE A 15 -16.03 -1.29 28.08
C PHE A 15 -14.77 -0.54 27.68
N VAL A 16 -13.99 -0.04 28.65
CA VAL A 16 -12.70 0.64 28.39
C VAL A 16 -11.72 -0.33 27.74
N GLY A 17 -11.62 -1.57 28.21
CA GLY A 17 -10.79 -2.61 27.61
C GLY A 17 -11.17 -2.92 26.17
N SER A 18 -12.45 -2.98 25.87
CA SER A 18 -12.97 -3.18 24.51
C SER A 18 -12.62 -2.01 23.58
N ILE A 19 -12.72 -0.78 24.06
CA ILE A 19 -12.33 0.41 23.29
C ILE A 19 -10.83 0.41 23.01
N LEU A 20 -9.99 0.12 24.02
CA LEU A 20 -8.54 0.03 23.84
C LEU A 20 -8.17 -1.08 22.84
N ALA A 21 -8.77 -2.25 22.95
CA ALA A 21 -8.56 -3.34 22.02
C ALA A 21 -8.97 -2.96 20.59
N ALA A 22 -10.12 -2.29 20.43
CA ALA A 22 -10.57 -1.78 19.13
C ALA A 22 -9.63 -0.74 18.54
N LEU A 23 -9.06 0.16 19.34
CA LEU A 23 -8.09 1.16 18.90
C LEU A 23 -6.77 0.49 18.47
N ILE A 24 -6.25 -0.45 19.24
CA ILE A 24 -5.04 -1.21 18.90
C ILE A 24 -5.27 -2.02 17.61
N CYS A 25 -6.40 -2.70 17.48
CA CYS A 25 -6.76 -3.44 16.26
C CYS A 25 -6.90 -2.51 15.05
N SER A 26 -7.40 -1.28 15.21
CA SER A 26 -7.57 -0.35 14.09
C SER A 26 -6.25 0.08 13.45
N GLU A 27 -5.16 0.12 14.21
CA GLU A 27 -3.82 0.41 13.68
C GLU A 27 -3.22 -0.76 12.88
N CYS A 28 -3.67 -1.98 13.16
CA CYS A 28 -3.19 -3.20 12.49
C CYS A 28 -4.09 -3.64 11.34
N LEU A 29 -5.33 -3.15 11.26
CA LEU A 29 -6.30 -3.57 10.25
C LEU A 29 -6.37 -2.57 9.09
N ILE A 30 -6.38 -3.10 7.86
CA ILE A 30 -6.50 -2.32 6.63
C ILE A 30 -7.74 -2.78 5.90
N LEU A 31 -8.71 -1.88 5.72
CA LEU A 31 -9.84 -2.12 4.83
C LEU A 31 -9.50 -1.63 3.42
N ASN A 32 -9.24 -2.55 2.51
CA ASN A 32 -9.02 -2.25 1.10
C ASN A 32 -10.33 -2.28 0.31
N THR A 33 -10.73 -1.11 -0.18
CA THR A 33 -11.91 -0.94 -1.05
C THR A 33 -11.53 -0.67 -2.50
N THR A 34 -10.24 -0.68 -2.83
CA THR A 34 -9.72 -0.37 -4.18
C THR A 34 -9.35 -1.65 -4.93
N ALA A 35 -9.36 -1.59 -6.26
CA ALA A 35 -8.98 -2.72 -7.11
C ALA A 35 -7.45 -2.82 -7.36
N SER A 36 -6.64 -2.14 -6.56
CA SER A 36 -5.16 -2.20 -6.70
C SER A 36 -4.60 -3.57 -6.36
N VAL A 37 -5.23 -4.23 -5.40
CA VAL A 37 -5.04 -5.61 -4.94
C VAL A 37 -6.42 -6.14 -4.54
N PRO A 38 -6.62 -7.42 -4.23
CA PRO A 38 -7.92 -7.94 -3.83
C PRO A 38 -8.59 -7.09 -2.74
N ARG A 39 -9.87 -6.79 -2.92
CA ARG A 39 -10.64 -6.04 -1.92
C ARG A 39 -10.85 -6.89 -0.68
N GLY A 40 -10.94 -6.26 0.48
CA GLY A 40 -11.14 -7.00 1.71
C GLY A 40 -10.50 -6.40 2.94
N LEU A 41 -10.47 -7.20 4.00
CA LEU A 41 -9.82 -6.91 5.27
C LEU A 41 -8.43 -7.54 5.29
N TRP A 42 -7.44 -6.75 5.66
CA TRP A 42 -6.03 -7.12 5.67
C TRP A 42 -5.42 -6.82 7.04
N LEU A 43 -4.45 -7.61 7.44
CA LEU A 43 -3.66 -7.40 8.65
C LEU A 43 -2.31 -6.80 8.27
N LYS A 44 -1.96 -5.69 8.90
CA LYS A 44 -0.64 -5.06 8.83
C LYS A 44 0.31 -5.76 9.80
N LEU A 45 1.47 -6.16 9.30
CA LEU A 45 2.53 -6.79 10.08
C LEU A 45 3.77 -5.90 10.08
N ASP A 46 4.40 -5.76 11.22
CA ASP A 46 5.67 -5.05 11.38
C ASP A 46 6.86 -5.99 11.05
N THR A 47 6.89 -6.41 9.80
CA THR A 47 7.95 -7.26 9.26
C THR A 47 8.37 -6.74 7.89
N LEU A 48 9.66 -6.89 7.55
CA LEU A 48 10.16 -6.50 6.24
C LEU A 48 9.50 -7.34 5.14
N PRO A 49 8.91 -6.69 4.13
CA PRO A 49 8.29 -7.39 3.03
C PRO A 49 9.34 -7.99 2.09
N LYS A 50 8.94 -9.03 1.36
CA LYS A 50 9.74 -9.68 0.32
C LYS A 50 8.99 -9.61 -1.01
N LYS A 51 9.69 -9.87 -2.10
CA LYS A 51 9.09 -10.03 -3.44
C LYS A 51 7.94 -11.04 -3.40
N GLY A 52 6.80 -10.65 -3.94
CA GLY A 52 5.53 -11.41 -3.88
C GLY A 52 4.63 -11.07 -2.68
N ASP A 53 5.12 -10.34 -1.67
CA ASP A 53 4.29 -9.88 -0.56
C ASP A 53 3.43 -8.67 -0.96
N PHE A 54 2.28 -8.55 -0.33
CA PHE A 54 1.53 -7.29 -0.35
C PHE A 54 2.03 -6.37 0.76
N VAL A 55 2.02 -5.06 0.50
CA VAL A 55 2.51 -4.05 1.45
C VAL A 55 1.58 -2.86 1.55
N GLN A 56 1.45 -2.34 2.76
CA GLN A 56 0.97 -1.00 2.99
C GLN A 56 2.16 -0.03 2.87
N VAL A 57 2.06 0.94 1.96
CA VAL A 57 3.13 1.89 1.65
C VAL A 57 2.62 3.33 1.74
N PRO A 58 3.24 4.19 2.56
CA PRO A 58 2.94 5.61 2.58
C PRO A 58 3.56 6.30 1.34
N ILE A 59 3.00 7.43 0.94
CA ILE A 59 3.43 8.13 -0.28
C ILE A 59 4.89 8.62 -0.20
N ASP A 60 5.34 9.02 0.99
CA ASP A 60 6.70 9.51 1.23
C ASP A 60 7.76 8.40 1.25
N ALA A 61 7.36 7.15 1.04
CA ALA A 61 8.29 6.05 0.79
C ALA A 61 8.80 6.01 -0.66
N PHE A 62 8.07 6.61 -1.61
CA PHE A 62 8.43 6.59 -3.03
C PHE A 62 9.45 7.68 -3.38
N SER A 63 10.26 7.41 -4.40
CA SER A 63 11.38 8.25 -4.81
C SER A 63 11.00 9.46 -5.69
N SER A 64 9.81 9.47 -6.29
CA SER A 64 9.38 10.52 -7.23
C SER A 64 7.93 10.92 -6.98
N THR A 65 7.73 11.85 -6.05
CA THR A 65 6.38 12.28 -5.62
C THR A 65 6.10 13.77 -5.84
N GLU A 66 7.11 14.57 -6.22
CA GLU A 66 7.03 16.02 -6.31
C GLU A 66 6.04 16.51 -7.38
N TRP A 67 5.88 15.73 -8.45
CA TRP A 67 4.98 16.07 -9.56
C TRP A 67 3.51 15.69 -9.29
N VAL A 68 3.25 14.91 -8.22
CA VAL A 68 1.92 14.32 -7.97
C VAL A 68 0.97 15.34 -7.37
N PRO A 69 -0.13 15.68 -8.04
CA PRO A 69 -1.11 16.60 -7.50
C PRO A 69 -1.74 16.07 -6.19
N PRO A 70 -2.04 16.97 -5.23
CA PRO A 70 -2.59 16.56 -3.92
C PRO A 70 -3.89 15.75 -3.98
N GLU A 71 -4.69 15.92 -5.03
CA GLU A 71 -5.97 15.22 -5.24
C GLU A 71 -5.82 13.72 -5.53
N TYR A 72 -4.62 13.26 -5.89
CA TYR A 72 -4.33 11.83 -6.01
C TYR A 72 -4.28 11.12 -4.66
N PHE A 73 -4.13 11.90 -3.57
CA PHE A 73 -4.02 11.35 -2.24
C PHE A 73 -5.35 11.36 -1.52
N ARG A 74 -5.95 10.19 -1.36
CA ARG A 74 -7.10 10.03 -0.48
C ARG A 74 -6.69 10.40 0.95
N LYS A 75 -7.55 11.17 1.64
CA LYS A 75 -7.36 11.50 3.05
C LYS A 75 -8.28 10.65 3.92
N ASN A 76 -7.85 10.34 5.13
CA ASN A 76 -8.71 9.77 6.15
C ASN A 76 -9.55 10.87 6.81
N MET A 77 -10.41 10.50 7.77
CA MET A 77 -11.27 11.44 8.48
C MET A 77 -10.50 12.52 9.29
N TRP A 78 -9.23 12.29 9.58
CA TRP A 78 -8.34 13.26 10.25
C TRP A 78 -7.46 14.05 9.27
N GLY A 79 -7.75 14.02 7.97
CA GLY A 79 -7.01 14.75 6.95
C GLY A 79 -5.64 14.16 6.59
N LYS A 80 -5.22 13.04 7.19
CA LYS A 80 -3.96 12.36 6.86
C LYS A 80 -4.09 11.59 5.55
N ARG A 81 -3.04 11.60 4.73
CA ARG A 81 -2.98 10.82 3.48
C ARG A 81 -3.09 9.32 3.79
N LYS A 82 -4.01 8.63 3.10
CA LYS A 82 -4.12 7.18 3.22
C LYS A 82 -2.95 6.51 2.51
N PRO A 83 -2.29 5.54 3.14
CA PRO A 83 -1.27 4.74 2.47
C PRO A 83 -1.89 3.88 1.36
N PHE A 84 -1.07 3.48 0.39
CA PHE A 84 -1.46 2.55 -0.65
C PHE A 84 -1.30 1.11 -0.16
N LEU A 85 -2.04 0.17 -0.79
CA LEU A 85 -1.81 -1.26 -0.69
C LEU A 85 -1.39 -1.77 -2.06
N LYS A 86 -0.20 -2.41 -2.14
CA LYS A 86 0.47 -2.79 -3.38
C LYS A 86 1.15 -4.15 -3.25
N LEU A 87 1.47 -4.77 -4.40
CA LEU A 87 2.28 -5.98 -4.50
C LEU A 87 3.75 -5.60 -4.68
N VAL A 88 4.65 -6.26 -4.00
CA VAL A 88 6.10 -6.15 -4.23
C VAL A 88 6.46 -6.98 -5.46
N ALA A 89 6.63 -6.30 -6.59
CA ALA A 89 6.97 -6.94 -7.86
C ALA A 89 8.49 -7.11 -8.04
N GLY A 90 9.29 -6.19 -7.49
CA GLY A 90 10.74 -6.24 -7.54
C GLY A 90 11.38 -5.86 -6.21
N SER A 91 12.61 -6.31 -5.98
CA SER A 91 13.40 -6.07 -4.77
C SER A 91 14.87 -5.85 -5.12
N HIS A 92 15.71 -5.63 -4.11
CA HIS A 92 17.16 -5.42 -4.26
C HIS A 92 17.80 -6.28 -5.36
N GLY A 93 18.54 -5.63 -6.25
CA GLY A 93 19.25 -6.23 -7.36
C GLY A 93 18.40 -6.56 -8.59
N ASP A 94 17.07 -6.49 -8.50
CA ASP A 94 16.22 -6.66 -9.68
C ASP A 94 16.36 -5.46 -10.63
N THR A 95 16.39 -5.73 -11.94
CA THR A 95 16.26 -4.71 -12.99
C THR A 95 14.80 -4.48 -13.32
N VAL A 96 14.44 -3.21 -13.51
CA VAL A 96 13.09 -2.79 -13.92
C VAL A 96 13.23 -2.05 -15.25
N GLU A 97 12.51 -2.49 -16.25
CA GLU A 97 12.60 -1.98 -17.62
C GLU A 97 11.22 -1.83 -18.24
N LEU A 98 11.12 -1.06 -19.31
CA LEU A 98 9.92 -1.00 -20.16
C LEU A 98 10.18 -1.89 -21.39
N GLY A 99 9.36 -2.91 -21.55
CA GLY A 99 9.45 -3.81 -22.70
C GLY A 99 8.85 -3.20 -23.98
N ASP A 100 9.17 -3.79 -25.13
CA ASP A 100 8.65 -3.37 -26.45
C ASP A 100 7.12 -3.46 -26.52
N ASN A 101 6.52 -4.32 -25.74
CA ASN A 101 5.05 -4.46 -25.60
C ASN A 101 4.42 -3.41 -24.65
N GLY A 102 5.24 -2.46 -24.14
CA GLY A 102 4.81 -1.42 -23.21
C GLY A 102 4.59 -1.89 -21.77
N LEU A 103 4.85 -3.16 -21.44
CA LEU A 103 4.73 -3.66 -20.07
C LEU A 103 6.01 -3.41 -19.27
N ILE A 104 5.87 -3.28 -17.95
CA ILE A 104 7.02 -3.31 -17.04
C ILE A 104 7.61 -4.72 -17.02
N LEU A 105 8.91 -4.82 -17.24
CA LEU A 105 9.68 -6.03 -17.09
C LEU A 105 10.42 -6.00 -15.75
N ILE A 106 10.42 -7.12 -15.04
CA ILE A 106 11.27 -7.35 -13.87
C ILE A 106 12.25 -8.48 -14.22
N ASN A 107 13.53 -8.17 -14.35
CA ASN A 107 14.55 -9.09 -14.85
C ASN A 107 14.19 -9.71 -16.22
N GLY A 108 13.68 -8.89 -17.14
CA GLY A 108 13.24 -9.33 -18.46
C GLY A 108 11.88 -10.05 -18.49
N ILE A 109 11.23 -10.32 -17.35
CA ILE A 109 9.94 -11.01 -17.27
C ILE A 109 8.80 -9.97 -17.23
N PRO A 110 7.84 -9.98 -18.18
CA PRO A 110 6.76 -9.02 -18.22
C PRO A 110 5.79 -9.21 -17.05
N PHE A 111 5.47 -8.11 -16.36
CA PHE A 111 4.44 -8.10 -15.33
C PHE A 111 3.07 -7.81 -15.97
N PRO A 112 2.04 -8.62 -15.69
CA PRO A 112 0.71 -8.42 -16.29
C PRO A 112 0.10 -7.06 -15.92
N ASN A 113 -0.66 -6.46 -16.84
CA ASN A 113 -1.40 -5.21 -16.63
C ASN A 113 -0.55 -4.02 -16.16
N SER A 114 0.74 -4.00 -16.46
CA SER A 114 1.70 -3.04 -15.92
C SER A 114 2.10 -1.91 -16.86
N ALA A 115 1.47 -1.79 -18.02
CA ALA A 115 1.76 -0.69 -18.95
C ALA A 115 1.47 0.67 -18.28
N PRO A 116 2.41 1.63 -18.25
CA PRO A 116 2.13 2.98 -17.83
C PRO A 116 1.12 3.64 -18.78
N LEU A 117 0.09 4.29 -18.22
CA LEU A 117 -0.88 5.05 -18.98
C LEU A 117 -0.46 6.51 -19.07
N SER A 118 -0.79 7.17 -20.18
CA SER A 118 -0.55 8.62 -20.36
C SER A 118 -1.57 9.49 -19.62
N HIS A 119 -2.75 8.96 -19.32
CA HIS A 119 -3.83 9.65 -18.61
C HIS A 119 -4.54 8.71 -17.65
N ASP A 120 -5.06 9.27 -16.57
CA ASP A 120 -5.92 8.54 -15.65
C ASP A 120 -7.38 8.46 -16.17
N ARG A 121 -8.28 7.82 -15.40
CA ARG A 121 -9.70 7.69 -15.75
C ARG A 121 -10.47 9.02 -15.83
N ALA A 122 -9.93 10.08 -15.22
CA ALA A 122 -10.51 11.42 -15.27
C ALA A 122 -9.89 12.29 -16.38
N GLY A 123 -9.04 11.70 -17.24
CA GLY A 123 -8.36 12.42 -18.34
C GLY A 123 -7.19 13.28 -17.89
N ARG A 124 -6.73 13.16 -16.64
CA ARG A 124 -5.58 13.93 -16.13
C ARG A 124 -4.27 13.27 -16.59
N PRO A 125 -3.27 14.05 -17.02
CA PRO A 125 -2.01 13.50 -17.50
C PRO A 125 -1.25 12.77 -16.39
N LEU A 126 -0.68 11.63 -16.72
CA LEU A 126 0.21 10.83 -15.88
C LEU A 126 1.63 10.91 -16.44
N ARG A 127 2.60 11.04 -15.56
CA ARG A 127 4.02 11.04 -15.90
C ARG A 127 4.62 9.70 -15.51
N ALA A 128 4.96 8.86 -16.49
CA ALA A 128 5.66 7.61 -16.25
C ALA A 128 7.05 7.85 -15.65
N PHE A 129 7.47 6.97 -14.77
CA PHE A 129 8.82 6.99 -14.20
C PHE A 129 9.84 6.58 -15.27
N THR A 130 11.03 7.18 -15.23
CA THR A 130 12.09 6.90 -16.20
C THR A 130 12.75 5.56 -15.93
N LEU A 131 12.76 4.69 -16.93
CA LEU A 131 13.38 3.37 -16.91
C LEU A 131 14.48 3.29 -17.97
N PRO A 132 15.47 2.37 -17.90
CA PRO A 132 15.59 1.29 -16.89
C PRO A 132 16.22 1.74 -15.57
N ILE A 133 16.01 0.95 -14.51
CA ILE A 133 16.70 1.10 -13.22
C ILE A 133 17.08 -0.27 -12.64
N THR A 134 18.07 -0.29 -11.76
CA THR A 134 18.36 -1.42 -10.88
C THR A 134 18.05 -1.02 -9.44
N LEU A 135 17.27 -1.85 -8.72
CA LEU A 135 16.83 -1.55 -7.38
C LEU A 135 17.97 -1.64 -6.36
N ALA A 136 18.16 -0.58 -5.57
CA ALA A 136 19.14 -0.53 -4.50
C ALA A 136 18.76 -1.46 -3.33
N SER A 137 19.67 -1.63 -2.35
CA SER A 137 19.49 -2.57 -1.23
C SER A 137 18.27 -2.28 -0.34
N ASP A 138 17.84 -1.04 -0.30
CA ASP A 138 16.70 -0.56 0.50
C ASP A 138 15.45 -0.24 -0.35
N GLU A 139 15.45 -0.66 -1.62
CA GLU A 139 14.40 -0.33 -2.59
C GLU A 139 13.58 -1.54 -3.00
N ILE A 140 12.29 -1.28 -3.21
CA ILE A 140 11.33 -2.23 -3.78
C ILE A 140 10.53 -1.56 -4.89
N TRP A 141 10.14 -2.35 -5.88
CA TRP A 141 9.24 -1.92 -6.96
C TRP A 141 7.84 -2.44 -6.69
N LEU A 142 6.88 -1.54 -6.63
CA LEU A 142 5.51 -1.82 -6.22
C LEU A 142 4.57 -1.70 -7.41
N LEU A 143 3.75 -2.72 -7.64
CA LEU A 143 2.76 -2.71 -8.71
C LEU A 143 1.36 -3.03 -8.17
N SER A 144 0.37 -2.62 -8.93
CA SER A 144 -1.03 -2.99 -8.77
C SER A 144 -1.37 -4.12 -9.74
N GLU A 145 -2.28 -4.99 -9.36
CA GLU A 145 -2.88 -5.97 -10.29
C GLU A 145 -3.77 -5.27 -11.33
N SER A 146 -4.26 -4.09 -11.01
CA SER A 146 -5.08 -3.27 -11.91
C SER A 146 -4.23 -2.46 -12.88
N PRO A 147 -4.58 -2.39 -14.19
CA PRO A 147 -3.91 -1.53 -15.16
C PRO A 147 -4.03 -0.04 -14.82
N PHE A 148 -5.05 0.35 -14.05
CA PHE A 148 -5.28 1.74 -13.59
C PHE A 148 -4.63 2.04 -12.24
N GLY A 149 -3.74 1.17 -11.76
CA GLY A 149 -3.07 1.39 -10.48
C GLY A 149 -2.13 2.58 -10.54
N PHE A 150 -2.14 3.39 -9.48
CA PHE A 150 -1.16 4.45 -9.25
C PHE A 150 -0.10 3.90 -8.30
N ASP A 151 1.11 3.64 -8.81
CA ASP A 151 2.16 2.87 -8.16
C ASP A 151 3.56 3.24 -8.70
N SER A 152 4.54 2.35 -8.56
CA SER A 152 5.92 2.61 -8.98
C SER A 152 6.09 2.98 -10.46
N ARG A 153 5.13 2.62 -11.32
CA ARG A 153 5.13 3.08 -12.73
C ARG A 153 5.22 4.60 -12.86
N TYR A 154 4.77 5.32 -11.85
CA TYR A 154 4.69 6.78 -11.82
C TYR A 154 5.50 7.38 -10.66
N LEU A 155 5.64 6.65 -9.56
CA LEU A 155 6.22 7.13 -8.31
C LEU A 155 7.67 6.67 -8.09
N GLY A 156 8.18 5.78 -8.96
CA GLY A 156 9.50 5.18 -8.81
C GLY A 156 9.57 4.13 -7.69
N ALA A 157 10.79 3.75 -7.32
CA ALA A 157 11.03 2.78 -6.26
C ALA A 157 10.57 3.31 -4.89
N ALA A 158 10.17 2.42 -4.01
CA ALA A 158 9.81 2.74 -2.63
C ALA A 158 10.86 2.21 -1.65
N LYS A 159 11.10 2.94 -0.56
CA LYS A 159 12.01 2.52 0.51
C LYS A 159 11.36 1.44 1.38
N ILE A 160 11.96 0.26 1.41
CA ILE A 160 11.42 -0.94 2.07
C ILE A 160 11.16 -0.73 3.56
N LEU A 161 12.04 0.02 4.26
CA LEU A 161 11.94 0.29 5.69
C LEU A 161 10.73 1.15 6.08
N LYS A 162 10.10 1.81 5.11
CA LYS A 162 8.85 2.57 5.31
C LYS A 162 7.59 1.77 5.02
N CYS A 163 7.74 0.51 4.58
CA CYS A 163 6.64 -0.34 4.17
C CYS A 163 6.33 -1.39 5.23
N TYR A 164 5.04 -1.69 5.40
CA TYR A 164 4.57 -2.73 6.30
C TYR A 164 3.98 -3.87 5.46
N LYS A 165 4.39 -5.11 5.76
CA LYS A 165 3.78 -6.29 5.13
C LYS A 165 2.28 -6.32 5.45
N ALA A 166 1.48 -6.67 4.46
CA ALA A 166 0.03 -6.84 4.61
C ALA A 166 -0.37 -8.26 4.18
N VAL A 167 -1.16 -8.93 5.01
CA VAL A 167 -1.69 -10.26 4.71
C VAL A 167 -3.22 -10.22 4.66
N PRO A 168 -3.86 -10.87 3.68
CA PRO A 168 -5.31 -10.90 3.60
C PRO A 168 -5.90 -11.74 4.74
N LEU A 169 -6.91 -11.20 5.42
CA LEU A 169 -7.73 -11.93 6.39
C LEU A 169 -9.03 -12.41 5.74
N LEU A 170 -9.66 -11.55 4.93
CA LEU A 170 -10.88 -11.83 4.20
C LEU A 170 -10.88 -11.00 2.91
N THR A 171 -11.05 -11.66 1.76
CA THR A 171 -11.16 -11.00 0.44
C THR A 171 -12.51 -11.28 -0.18
N PHE A 172 -13.04 -10.33 -0.98
CA PHE A 172 -14.32 -10.41 -1.68
C PHE A 172 -14.32 -9.66 -3.01
#